data_cf910ab36f29e5cbd953056bf1e108df
#
_entry.id   cf910ab36f29e5cbd953056bf1e108df
#
_cell.length_a   1.000
_cell.length_b   1.000
_cell.length_c   1.000
_cell.angle_alpha   90.00
_cell.angle_beta   90.00
_cell.angle_gamma   90.00
#
_symmetry.space_group_name_H-M   'P 1'
#
loop_
_entity.id
_entity.type
_entity.pdbx_description
1 polymer ?
#
loop_
_entity_poly.entity_id
_entity_poly.type
_entity_poly.pdbx_seq_one_letter_code
_entity_poly.pdbx_strand_id
1 'polypeptide(L)'
;MGVLNVTPDSFSDGGLHLDPVAAVSHGLAMAKQGAEIIDVGGESTRAGSEPVLDRVEMERVLPVVEGLCREGVTVSIDTSKPVVAEAAFSQGAEILNDVRACREPGMAELVAEAGCGVVLMHMRGTPRDMHLDPRYDDVVAEVEKFLVERIERVTAAGVDPSSIVIDPGIGFGKTLDHNLSLIRCLKSLTRHAPVVLGASRKRFLGTLTGASSPVDRDLATAVTTAVGFLNGARVFRVHDVASSRQALALAAAIVASQ
;
A
#
# COMPACT_ATOMS: atom_id res chain seq x y z
N MET A 1 -7.75 -4.20 1.15
CA MET A 1 -6.45 -4.33 1.84
C MET A 1 -6.45 -3.36 3.03
N GLY A 2 -6.40 -3.89 4.25
CA GLY A 2 -6.36 -3.11 5.49
C GLY A 2 -4.94 -2.74 5.87
N VAL A 3 -4.68 -1.46 6.22
CA VAL A 3 -3.35 -0.97 6.60
C VAL A 3 -3.09 -1.21 8.07
N LEU A 4 -2.08 -2.01 8.39
CA LEU A 4 -1.65 -2.29 9.76
C LEU A 4 -0.21 -1.82 9.98
N ASN A 5 -0.06 -0.57 10.44
CA ASN A 5 1.26 -0.02 10.77
C ASN A 5 1.68 -0.47 12.17
N VAL A 6 2.81 -1.19 12.26
CA VAL A 6 3.42 -1.66 13.50
C VAL A 6 4.60 -0.73 13.84
N THR A 7 4.30 0.56 14.01
CA THR A 7 5.28 1.59 14.36
C THR A 7 4.95 2.21 15.72
N PRO A 8 5.93 2.78 16.44
CA PRO A 8 5.71 3.37 17.79
C PRO A 8 4.57 4.38 17.85
N ASP A 9 4.34 5.12 16.75
CA ASP A 9 3.29 6.15 16.67
C ASP A 9 1.89 5.58 16.43
N SER A 10 1.77 4.28 16.10
CA SER A 10 0.50 3.69 15.65
C SER A 10 -0.34 3.08 16.77
N PHE A 11 0.27 2.70 17.89
CA PHE A 11 -0.36 2.03 19.04
C PHE A 11 0.00 2.69 20.37
N SER A 12 0.50 3.94 20.36
CA SER A 12 0.98 4.57 21.59
C SER A 12 -0.13 5.33 22.33
N ASP A 13 -0.59 4.75 23.44
CA ASP A 13 -0.99 5.49 24.63
C ASP A 13 0.25 5.79 25.51
N GLY A 14 1.39 6.16 24.87
CA GLY A 14 2.63 6.54 25.58
C GLY A 14 3.56 5.39 26.00
N GLY A 15 3.42 4.17 25.45
CA GLY A 15 4.23 3.01 25.81
C GLY A 15 5.36 2.72 24.82
N LEU A 16 6.54 2.41 25.37
CA LEU A 16 7.80 2.12 24.65
C LEU A 16 7.83 0.76 23.93
N HIS A 17 6.77 -0.06 23.99
CA HIS A 17 6.71 -1.38 23.40
C HIS A 17 5.45 -1.52 22.54
N LEU A 18 5.65 -1.86 21.27
CA LEU A 18 4.60 -2.33 20.37
C LEU A 18 4.08 -3.66 20.91
N ASP A 19 2.78 -3.74 21.18
CA ASP A 19 2.15 -5.00 21.61
C ASP A 19 1.72 -5.80 20.35
N PRO A 20 2.43 -6.90 20.01
CA PRO A 20 2.05 -7.72 18.86
C PRO A 20 0.64 -8.31 19.00
N VAL A 21 0.17 -8.59 20.21
CA VAL A 21 -1.17 -9.13 20.45
C VAL A 21 -2.23 -8.10 20.11
N ALA A 22 -2.04 -6.84 20.48
CA ALA A 22 -2.94 -5.75 20.10
C ALA A 22 -2.94 -5.54 18.58
N ALA A 23 -1.77 -5.60 17.92
CA ALA A 23 -1.66 -5.48 16.48
C ALA A 23 -2.37 -6.62 15.74
N VAL A 24 -2.19 -7.87 16.16
CA VAL A 24 -2.91 -9.04 15.62
C VAL A 24 -4.41 -8.86 15.81
N SER A 25 -4.88 -8.50 17.02
CA SER A 25 -6.29 -8.24 17.29
C SER A 25 -6.88 -7.18 16.36
N HIS A 26 -6.13 -6.10 16.09
CA HIS A 26 -6.57 -5.05 15.17
C HIS A 26 -6.64 -5.56 13.73
N GLY A 27 -5.65 -6.33 13.26
CA GLY A 27 -5.68 -6.97 11.94
C GLY A 27 -6.88 -7.90 11.78
N LEU A 28 -7.18 -8.72 12.78
CA LEU A 28 -8.36 -9.59 12.80
C LEU A 28 -9.67 -8.79 12.79
N ALA A 29 -9.72 -7.66 13.49
CA ALA A 29 -10.88 -6.77 13.44
C ALA A 29 -11.10 -6.18 12.03
N MET A 30 -10.02 -5.77 11.33
CA MET A 30 -10.11 -5.33 9.94
C MET A 30 -10.55 -6.47 8.99
N ALA A 31 -10.06 -7.70 9.19
CA ALA A 31 -10.51 -8.87 8.43
C ALA A 31 -12.01 -9.13 8.64
N LYS A 32 -12.50 -9.06 9.89
CA LYS A 32 -13.96 -9.14 10.20
C LYS A 32 -14.77 -8.02 9.56
N GLN A 33 -14.21 -6.83 9.38
CA GLN A 33 -14.85 -5.72 8.65
C GLN A 33 -14.85 -5.94 7.13
N GLY A 34 -14.17 -7.00 6.64
CA GLY A 34 -14.14 -7.42 5.25
C GLY A 34 -12.88 -7.00 4.50
N ALA A 35 -11.77 -6.74 5.19
CA ALA A 35 -10.47 -6.72 4.53
C ALA A 35 -10.10 -8.15 4.11
N GLU A 36 -9.76 -8.32 2.84
CA GLU A 36 -9.34 -9.61 2.28
C GLU A 36 -7.83 -9.82 2.43
N ILE A 37 -7.08 -8.72 2.61
CA ILE A 37 -5.64 -8.70 2.79
C ILE A 37 -5.33 -7.73 3.94
N ILE A 38 -4.43 -8.11 4.85
CA ILE A 38 -3.87 -7.20 5.87
C ILE A 38 -2.43 -6.89 5.49
N ASP A 39 -2.14 -5.60 5.30
CA ASP A 39 -0.83 -5.09 4.88
C ASP A 39 -0.05 -4.58 6.09
N VAL A 40 0.96 -5.35 6.50
CA VAL A 40 1.74 -5.16 7.73
C VAL A 40 3.00 -4.39 7.42
N GLY A 41 3.19 -3.22 8.02
CA GLY A 41 4.39 -2.39 7.84
C GLY A 41 5.06 -2.00 9.16
N GLY A 42 6.38 -2.20 9.24
CA GLY A 42 7.20 -1.90 10.44
C GLY A 42 8.01 -0.61 10.33
N GLU A 43 8.08 -0.02 9.14
CA GLU A 43 8.76 1.24 8.85
C GLU A 43 7.75 2.29 8.35
N SER A 44 7.89 3.52 8.80
CA SER A 44 7.06 4.62 8.31
C SER A 44 7.55 5.10 6.95
N THR A 45 6.69 5.09 5.95
CA THR A 45 6.96 5.66 4.62
C THR A 45 6.41 7.08 4.44
N ARG A 46 6.02 7.74 5.54
CA ARG A 46 5.53 9.13 5.52
C ARG A 46 6.65 10.10 5.13
N ALA A 47 6.27 11.24 4.55
CA ALA A 47 7.21 12.30 4.20
C ALA A 47 8.04 12.74 5.43
N GLY A 48 9.36 12.70 5.28
CA GLY A 48 10.31 13.07 6.34
C GLY A 48 10.62 11.97 7.34
N SER A 49 10.12 10.74 7.16
CA SER A 49 10.49 9.63 8.03
C SER A 49 11.92 9.15 7.79
N GLU A 50 12.58 8.75 8.88
CA GLU A 50 13.89 8.13 8.83
C GLU A 50 13.77 6.60 8.73
N PRO A 51 14.66 5.94 7.98
CA PRO A 51 14.66 4.49 7.87
C PRO A 51 15.04 3.84 9.20
N VAL A 52 14.51 2.66 9.47
CA VAL A 52 14.88 1.85 10.63
C VAL A 52 15.82 0.72 10.21
N LEU A 53 16.58 0.18 11.15
CA LEU A 53 17.43 -1.00 10.91
C LEU A 53 16.55 -2.22 10.60
N ASP A 54 17.02 -3.10 9.72
CA ASP A 54 16.33 -4.33 9.32
C ASP A 54 15.88 -5.16 10.52
N ARG A 55 16.77 -5.33 11.51
CA ARG A 55 16.45 -6.04 12.74
C ARG A 55 15.27 -5.42 13.49
N VAL A 56 15.22 -4.10 13.58
CA VAL A 56 14.14 -3.39 14.27
C VAL A 56 12.81 -3.55 13.52
N GLU A 57 12.85 -3.53 12.20
CA GLU A 57 11.67 -3.78 11.38
C GLU A 57 11.16 -5.21 11.56
N MET A 58 12.06 -6.21 11.46
CA MET A 58 11.71 -7.61 11.71
C MET A 58 11.13 -7.84 13.10
N GLU A 59 11.73 -7.29 14.16
CA GLU A 59 11.22 -7.38 15.54
C GLU A 59 9.78 -6.88 15.67
N ARG A 60 9.39 -5.87 14.86
CA ARG A 60 8.04 -5.32 14.84
C ARG A 60 7.07 -6.20 14.08
N VAL A 61 7.43 -6.58 12.83
CA VAL A 61 6.46 -7.17 11.89
C VAL A 61 6.31 -8.68 12.03
N LEU A 62 7.39 -9.43 12.29
CA LEU A 62 7.34 -10.90 12.23
C LEU A 62 6.35 -11.53 13.21
N PRO A 63 6.26 -11.10 14.50
CA PRO A 63 5.25 -11.66 15.40
C PRO A 63 3.82 -11.39 14.95
N VAL A 64 3.59 -10.27 14.26
CA VAL A 64 2.26 -9.89 13.76
C VAL A 64 1.91 -10.67 12.50
N VAL A 65 2.85 -10.81 11.56
CA VAL A 65 2.69 -11.65 10.36
C VAL A 65 2.37 -13.09 10.76
N GLU A 66 3.19 -13.70 11.62
CA GLU A 66 2.97 -15.06 12.12
C GLU A 66 1.59 -15.21 12.78
N GLY A 67 1.21 -14.26 13.65
CA GLY A 67 -0.07 -14.29 14.36
C GLY A 67 -1.26 -14.21 13.42
N LEU A 68 -1.24 -13.35 12.40
CA LEU A 68 -2.30 -13.22 11.41
C LEU A 68 -2.38 -14.44 10.48
N CYS A 69 -1.24 -14.94 10.01
CA CYS A 69 -1.19 -16.12 9.14
C CYS A 69 -1.74 -17.37 9.84
N ARG A 70 -1.47 -17.56 11.13
CA ARG A 70 -2.05 -18.66 11.93
C ARG A 70 -3.57 -18.61 12.02
N GLU A 71 -4.15 -17.44 11.97
CA GLU A 71 -5.62 -17.23 11.95
C GLU A 71 -6.22 -17.30 10.52
N GLY A 72 -5.41 -17.66 9.51
CA GLY A 72 -5.85 -17.83 8.11
C GLY A 72 -6.09 -16.51 7.37
N VAL A 73 -5.49 -15.42 7.82
CA VAL A 73 -5.57 -14.13 7.14
C VAL A 73 -4.49 -14.05 6.06
N THR A 74 -4.84 -13.65 4.84
CA THR A 74 -3.86 -13.31 3.80
C THR A 74 -3.10 -12.05 4.19
N VAL A 75 -1.78 -12.18 4.34
CA VAL A 75 -0.90 -11.10 4.78
C VAL A 75 -0.03 -10.59 3.65
N SER A 76 0.01 -9.28 3.51
CA SER A 76 1.00 -8.52 2.74
C SER A 76 2.03 -7.93 3.68
N ILE A 77 3.31 -7.96 3.30
CA ILE A 77 4.40 -7.28 4.00
C ILE A 77 4.76 -5.98 3.26
N ASP A 78 4.61 -4.82 3.94
CA ASP A 78 5.00 -3.50 3.43
C ASP A 78 6.46 -3.22 3.81
N THR A 79 7.37 -3.57 2.91
CA THR A 79 8.81 -3.37 3.10
C THR A 79 9.54 -3.22 1.76
N SER A 80 10.67 -2.50 1.78
CA SER A 80 11.61 -2.44 0.64
C SER A 80 12.92 -3.18 0.91
N LYS A 81 12.99 -3.97 1.99
CA LYS A 81 14.21 -4.65 2.42
C LYS A 81 14.11 -6.16 2.15
N PRO A 82 14.96 -6.74 1.28
CA PRO A 82 14.89 -8.15 0.94
C PRO A 82 14.94 -9.09 2.15
N VAL A 83 15.80 -8.81 3.14
CA VAL A 83 15.93 -9.62 4.34
C VAL A 83 14.66 -9.63 5.22
N VAL A 84 13.92 -8.51 5.27
CA VAL A 84 12.64 -8.43 5.98
C VAL A 84 11.56 -9.18 5.22
N ALA A 85 11.52 -9.02 3.89
CA ALA A 85 10.57 -9.73 3.03
C ALA A 85 10.76 -11.26 3.12
N GLU A 86 12.01 -11.75 3.01
CA GLU A 86 12.35 -13.16 3.15
C GLU A 86 11.88 -13.75 4.48
N ALA A 87 12.17 -13.03 5.57
CA ALA A 87 11.73 -13.46 6.90
C ALA A 87 10.19 -13.47 7.02
N ALA A 88 9.49 -12.48 6.44
CA ALA A 88 8.04 -12.43 6.44
C ALA A 88 7.40 -13.56 5.61
N PHE A 89 7.97 -13.89 4.44
CA PHE A 89 7.52 -15.03 3.63
C PHE A 89 7.70 -16.36 4.37
N SER A 90 8.81 -16.51 5.11
CA SER A 90 9.04 -17.69 5.95
C SER A 90 8.01 -17.82 7.10
N GLN A 91 7.33 -16.74 7.48
CA GLN A 91 6.24 -16.73 8.45
C GLN A 91 4.85 -16.84 7.81
N GLY A 92 4.77 -16.95 6.49
CA GLY A 92 3.53 -17.17 5.75
C GLY A 92 2.93 -15.93 5.07
N ALA A 93 3.63 -14.79 4.99
CA ALA A 93 3.19 -13.68 4.15
C ALA A 93 3.14 -14.13 2.67
N GLU A 94 2.09 -13.73 1.96
CA GLU A 94 1.79 -14.18 0.59
C GLU A 94 2.02 -13.06 -0.45
N ILE A 95 2.18 -11.81 -0.01
CA ILE A 95 2.27 -10.63 -0.86
C ILE A 95 3.39 -9.73 -0.37
N LEU A 96 4.20 -9.22 -1.31
CA LEU A 96 5.10 -8.08 -1.06
C LEU A 96 4.42 -6.78 -1.51
N ASN A 97 4.35 -5.78 -0.64
CA ASN A 97 4.03 -4.41 -1.01
C ASN A 97 5.30 -3.56 -0.90
N ASP A 98 5.92 -3.23 -2.06
CA ASP A 98 7.18 -2.50 -2.06
C ASP A 98 7.04 -1.10 -2.66
N VAL A 99 7.14 -0.08 -1.79
CA VAL A 99 7.11 1.34 -2.19
C VAL A 99 8.26 1.74 -3.13
N ARG A 100 9.29 0.89 -3.27
CA ARG A 100 10.42 1.06 -4.18
C ARG A 100 10.34 0.20 -5.44
N ALA A 101 9.26 -0.57 -5.60
CA ALA A 101 8.99 -1.41 -6.77
C ALA A 101 10.15 -2.38 -7.10
N CYS A 102 10.60 -3.15 -6.13
CA CYS A 102 11.68 -4.13 -6.23
C CYS A 102 12.99 -3.56 -6.84
N ARG A 103 13.35 -2.31 -6.47
CA ARG A 103 14.62 -1.72 -6.93
C ARG A 103 15.82 -2.14 -6.09
N GLU A 104 15.61 -2.68 -4.91
CA GLU A 104 16.71 -3.24 -4.12
C GLU A 104 17.23 -4.52 -4.79
N PRO A 105 18.55 -4.68 -4.87
CA PRO A 105 19.16 -5.89 -5.43
C PRO A 105 18.67 -7.17 -4.73
N GLY A 106 18.31 -8.19 -5.48
CA GLY A 106 17.83 -9.48 -4.97
C GLY A 106 16.34 -9.52 -4.63
N MET A 107 15.62 -8.37 -4.56
CA MET A 107 14.20 -8.36 -4.21
C MET A 107 13.32 -9.03 -5.27
N ALA A 108 13.58 -8.77 -6.56
CA ALA A 108 12.79 -9.36 -7.63
C ALA A 108 12.97 -10.88 -7.71
N GLU A 109 14.20 -11.35 -7.54
CA GLU A 109 14.56 -12.77 -7.49
C GLU A 109 13.92 -13.46 -6.29
N LEU A 110 13.94 -12.82 -5.12
CA LEU A 110 13.29 -13.31 -3.90
C LEU A 110 11.78 -13.48 -4.10
N VAL A 111 11.11 -12.50 -4.71
CA VAL A 111 9.66 -12.58 -5.02
C VAL A 111 9.38 -13.75 -5.98
N ALA A 112 10.23 -13.93 -7.00
CA ALA A 112 10.09 -15.02 -7.97
C ALA A 112 10.27 -16.40 -7.29
N GLU A 113 11.28 -16.57 -6.43
CA GLU A 113 11.52 -17.80 -5.68
C GLU A 113 10.39 -18.12 -4.70
N ALA A 114 9.87 -17.10 -4.01
CA ALA A 114 8.76 -17.28 -3.07
C ALA A 114 7.43 -17.57 -3.79
N GLY A 115 7.30 -17.23 -5.07
CA GLY A 115 6.05 -17.38 -5.82
C GLY A 115 4.91 -16.52 -5.27
N CYS A 116 5.24 -15.42 -4.58
CA CYS A 116 4.26 -14.56 -3.93
C CYS A 116 3.74 -13.46 -4.87
N GLY A 117 2.62 -12.83 -4.48
CA GLY A 117 2.12 -11.63 -5.14
C GLY A 117 3.00 -10.42 -4.88
N VAL A 118 3.02 -9.43 -5.79
CA VAL A 118 3.80 -8.21 -5.60
C VAL A 118 3.04 -6.96 -6.02
N VAL A 119 3.09 -5.94 -5.16
CA VAL A 119 2.63 -4.58 -5.48
C VAL A 119 3.85 -3.72 -5.79
N LEU A 120 3.92 -3.24 -7.03
CA LEU A 120 4.97 -2.35 -7.52
C LEU A 120 4.48 -0.90 -7.46
N MET A 121 5.03 -0.09 -6.55
CA MET A 121 4.57 1.29 -6.38
C MET A 121 5.55 2.30 -6.98
N HIS A 122 4.99 3.35 -7.61
CA HIS A 122 5.78 4.50 -8.05
C HIS A 122 5.99 5.51 -6.93
N MET A 123 7.26 5.82 -6.67
CA MET A 123 7.69 6.93 -5.82
C MET A 123 8.78 7.75 -6.50
N ARG A 124 8.67 9.09 -6.47
CA ARG A 124 9.73 10.00 -6.88
C ARG A 124 10.53 10.45 -5.66
N GLY A 125 11.84 10.24 -5.68
CA GLY A 125 12.71 10.47 -4.51
C GLY A 125 12.64 9.32 -3.50
N THR A 126 12.80 9.66 -2.25
CA THR A 126 12.72 8.77 -1.08
C THR A 126 11.68 9.32 -0.08
N PRO A 127 11.21 8.53 0.91
CA PRO A 127 10.33 9.08 1.94
C PRO A 127 10.88 10.35 2.61
N ARG A 128 12.20 10.44 2.73
CA ARG A 128 12.88 11.58 3.36
C ARG A 128 12.74 12.89 2.57
N ASP A 129 12.83 12.83 1.23
CA ASP A 129 12.96 14.01 0.35
C ASP A 129 11.83 14.16 -0.69
N MET A 130 10.98 13.17 -0.88
CA MET A 130 9.94 13.13 -1.91
C MET A 130 8.97 14.33 -1.90
N HIS A 131 8.91 15.07 -0.80
CA HIS A 131 7.99 16.21 -0.63
C HIS A 131 8.61 17.56 -0.99
N LEU A 132 9.95 17.63 -1.20
CA LEU A 132 10.64 18.92 -1.32
C LEU A 132 10.38 19.60 -2.66
N ASP A 133 10.35 18.90 -3.77
CA ASP A 133 10.10 19.49 -5.10
C ASP A 133 9.66 18.42 -6.14
N PRO A 134 8.43 17.90 -6.05
CA PRO A 134 7.95 16.92 -6.99
C PRO A 134 7.60 17.57 -8.34
N ARG A 135 8.44 17.39 -9.37
CA ARG A 135 8.25 17.92 -10.72
C ARG A 135 8.02 16.80 -11.71
N TYR A 136 7.05 16.97 -12.59
CA TYR A 136 6.73 16.12 -13.73
C TYR A 136 6.37 17.01 -14.91
N ASP A 137 6.77 16.62 -16.10
CA ASP A 137 6.25 17.22 -17.35
C ASP A 137 4.86 16.68 -17.64
N ASP A 138 4.69 15.34 -17.52
CA ASP A 138 3.41 14.64 -17.55
C ASP A 138 3.43 13.52 -16.49
N VAL A 139 2.78 13.77 -15.36
CA VAL A 139 2.78 12.83 -14.23
C VAL A 139 2.16 11.48 -14.60
N VAL A 140 1.14 11.44 -15.45
CA VAL A 140 0.48 10.20 -15.84
C VAL A 140 1.38 9.37 -16.74
N ALA A 141 1.96 9.97 -17.76
CA ALA A 141 2.87 9.30 -18.69
C ALA A 141 4.17 8.83 -17.99
N GLU A 142 4.75 9.65 -17.12
CA GLU A 142 5.99 9.29 -16.41
C GLU A 142 5.76 8.16 -15.40
N VAL A 143 4.66 8.19 -14.66
CA VAL A 143 4.30 7.12 -13.71
C VAL A 143 3.99 5.82 -14.46
N GLU A 144 3.24 5.89 -15.54
CA GLU A 144 2.95 4.74 -16.38
C GLU A 144 4.22 4.11 -16.93
N LYS A 145 5.09 4.91 -17.54
CA LYS A 145 6.39 4.45 -18.07
C LYS A 145 7.21 3.73 -17.01
N PHE A 146 7.33 4.34 -15.82
CA PHE A 146 8.07 3.74 -14.71
C PHE A 146 7.47 2.37 -14.32
N LEU A 147 6.14 2.27 -14.17
CA LEU A 147 5.50 1.03 -13.76
C LEU A 147 5.67 -0.07 -14.81
N VAL A 148 5.57 0.26 -16.10
CA VAL A 148 5.82 -0.68 -17.20
C VAL A 148 7.26 -1.21 -17.14
N GLU A 149 8.25 -0.33 -17.01
CA GLU A 149 9.66 -0.72 -16.87
C GLU A 149 9.88 -1.63 -15.65
N ARG A 150 9.14 -1.39 -14.54
CA ARG A 150 9.23 -2.26 -13.36
C ARG A 150 8.59 -3.62 -13.58
N ILE A 151 7.42 -3.68 -14.21
CA ILE A 151 6.78 -4.97 -14.61
C ILE A 151 7.75 -5.79 -15.45
N GLU A 152 8.33 -5.20 -16.50
CA GLU A 152 9.28 -5.90 -17.37
C GLU A 152 10.47 -6.46 -16.60
N ARG A 153 11.04 -5.67 -15.66
CA ARG A 153 12.21 -6.10 -14.88
C ARG A 153 11.90 -7.24 -13.91
N VAL A 154 10.78 -7.17 -13.16
CA VAL A 154 10.45 -8.24 -12.22
C VAL A 154 10.01 -9.50 -12.95
N THR A 155 9.35 -9.38 -14.10
CA THR A 155 9.01 -10.51 -14.98
C THR A 155 10.29 -11.17 -15.53
N ALA A 156 11.28 -10.39 -15.94
CA ALA A 156 12.58 -10.90 -16.40
C ALA A 156 13.35 -11.62 -15.27
N ALA A 157 13.11 -11.29 -14.01
CA ALA A 157 13.66 -12.00 -12.85
C ALA A 157 12.88 -13.29 -12.50
N GLY A 158 11.75 -13.57 -13.17
CA GLY A 158 10.98 -14.80 -13.00
C GLY A 158 9.65 -14.64 -12.25
N VAL A 159 9.25 -13.40 -11.89
CA VAL A 159 7.94 -13.17 -11.28
C VAL A 159 6.83 -13.41 -12.30
N ASP A 160 5.82 -14.20 -11.91
CA ASP A 160 4.65 -14.45 -12.76
C ASP A 160 3.89 -13.13 -13.01
N PRO A 161 3.66 -12.72 -14.27
CA PRO A 161 2.89 -11.52 -14.58
C PRO A 161 1.51 -11.47 -13.95
N SER A 162 0.87 -12.61 -13.71
CA SER A 162 -0.45 -12.68 -13.08
C SER A 162 -0.43 -12.35 -11.57
N SER A 163 0.75 -12.39 -10.95
CA SER A 163 0.99 -12.05 -9.53
C SER A 163 1.35 -10.59 -9.32
N ILE A 164 1.45 -9.79 -10.40
CA ILE A 164 1.87 -8.39 -10.35
C ILE A 164 0.65 -7.46 -10.24
N VAL A 165 0.70 -6.56 -9.28
CA VAL A 165 -0.26 -5.45 -9.11
C VAL A 165 0.54 -4.15 -9.07
N ILE A 166 0.00 -3.04 -9.57
CA ILE A 166 0.69 -1.75 -9.65
C ILE A 166 -0.02 -0.67 -8.85
N ASP A 167 0.76 0.22 -8.23
CA ASP A 167 0.25 1.39 -7.48
C ASP A 167 0.87 2.68 -8.05
N PRO A 168 0.07 3.66 -8.51
CA PRO A 168 0.58 4.95 -8.99
C PRO A 168 1.26 5.78 -7.89
N GLY A 169 1.17 5.37 -6.62
CA GLY A 169 1.83 6.01 -5.49
C GLY A 169 1.27 7.40 -5.18
N ILE A 170 -0.03 7.49 -4.95
CA ILE A 170 -0.69 8.73 -4.54
C ILE A 170 -0.02 9.29 -3.27
N GLY A 171 0.39 10.56 -3.29
CA GLY A 171 1.05 11.22 -2.15
C GLY A 171 2.56 10.94 -2.02
N PHE A 172 3.16 10.11 -2.88
CA PHE A 172 4.59 9.82 -2.87
C PHE A 172 5.31 10.64 -3.95
N GLY A 173 5.90 11.78 -3.56
CA GLY A 173 6.56 12.70 -4.49
C GLY A 173 5.59 13.30 -5.52
N LYS A 174 4.45 13.82 -5.07
CA LYS A 174 3.38 14.34 -5.93
C LYS A 174 2.69 15.55 -5.30
N THR A 175 2.38 16.56 -6.12
CA THR A 175 1.55 17.70 -5.73
C THR A 175 0.08 17.30 -5.63
N LEU A 176 -0.79 18.23 -5.19
CA LEU A 176 -2.24 18.04 -5.22
C LEU A 176 -2.72 17.68 -6.64
N ASP A 177 -2.37 18.49 -7.62
CA ASP A 177 -2.80 18.32 -9.02
C ASP A 177 -2.29 17.02 -9.62
N HIS A 178 -1.06 16.60 -9.29
CA HIS A 178 -0.53 15.31 -9.70
C HIS A 178 -1.37 14.14 -9.16
N ASN A 179 -1.75 14.20 -7.87
CA ASN A 179 -2.58 13.16 -7.26
C ASN A 179 -3.97 13.07 -7.91
N LEU A 180 -4.61 14.21 -8.14
CA LEU A 180 -5.93 14.27 -8.79
C LEU A 180 -5.87 13.77 -10.24
N SER A 181 -4.83 14.13 -10.99
CA SER A 181 -4.61 13.66 -12.36
C SER A 181 -4.44 12.15 -12.44
N LEU A 182 -3.64 11.56 -11.53
CA LEU A 182 -3.46 10.12 -11.45
C LEU A 182 -4.75 9.38 -11.10
N ILE A 183 -5.53 9.86 -10.11
CA ILE A 183 -6.81 9.25 -9.73
C ILE A 183 -7.80 9.32 -10.89
N ARG A 184 -7.86 10.43 -11.62
CA ARG A 184 -8.71 10.59 -12.80
C ARG A 184 -8.33 9.63 -13.93
N CYS A 185 -7.03 9.38 -14.12
CA CYS A 185 -6.48 8.62 -15.24
C CYS A 185 -6.11 7.17 -14.89
N LEU A 186 -6.57 6.61 -13.76
CA LEU A 186 -6.23 5.23 -13.36
C LEU A 186 -6.50 4.19 -14.44
N LYS A 187 -7.53 4.42 -15.26
CA LYS A 187 -7.91 3.51 -16.36
C LYS A 187 -6.78 3.28 -17.36
N SER A 188 -5.88 4.24 -17.56
CA SER A 188 -4.74 4.05 -18.47
C SER A 188 -3.78 2.97 -17.96
N LEU A 189 -3.65 2.82 -16.64
CA LEU A 189 -2.77 1.84 -16.01
C LEU A 189 -3.32 0.42 -16.06
N THR A 190 -4.65 0.25 -16.09
CA THR A 190 -5.31 -1.07 -16.00
C THR A 190 -5.02 -2.00 -17.18
N ARG A 191 -4.47 -1.46 -18.28
CA ARG A 191 -4.05 -2.27 -19.44
C ARG A 191 -2.75 -3.05 -19.17
N HIS A 192 -1.99 -2.70 -18.15
CA HIS A 192 -0.70 -3.29 -17.84
C HIS A 192 -0.81 -4.33 -16.71
N ALA A 193 -1.54 -4.01 -15.63
CA ALA A 193 -1.80 -4.89 -14.49
C ALA A 193 -2.99 -4.36 -13.68
N PRO A 194 -3.56 -5.15 -12.74
CA PRO A 194 -4.51 -4.64 -11.76
C PRO A 194 -3.91 -3.48 -10.94
N VAL A 195 -4.76 -2.49 -10.60
CA VAL A 195 -4.30 -1.26 -9.94
C VAL A 195 -4.71 -1.22 -8.49
N VAL A 196 -3.74 -0.95 -7.60
CA VAL A 196 -3.95 -0.57 -6.20
C VAL A 196 -4.16 0.95 -6.12
N LEU A 197 -5.09 1.38 -5.30
CA LEU A 197 -5.24 2.77 -4.91
C LEU A 197 -5.06 2.94 -3.41
N GLY A 198 -3.92 3.54 -3.01
CA GLY A 198 -3.57 3.87 -1.63
C GLY A 198 -3.74 5.37 -1.35
N ALA A 199 -4.98 5.86 -1.24
CA ALA A 199 -5.28 7.27 -0.97
C ALA A 199 -5.64 7.57 0.50
N SER A 200 -5.75 6.55 1.33
CA SER A 200 -6.32 6.63 2.67
C SER A 200 -5.58 7.58 3.61
N ARG A 201 -6.33 8.51 4.19
CA ARG A 201 -5.89 9.53 5.17
C ARG A 201 -4.79 10.46 4.68
N LYS A 202 -4.49 10.49 3.36
CA LYS A 202 -3.41 11.29 2.79
C LYS A 202 -3.69 12.80 2.84
N ARG A 203 -2.61 13.59 2.89
CA ARG A 203 -2.67 15.06 3.10
C ARG A 203 -3.53 15.78 2.06
N PHE A 204 -3.49 15.36 0.80
CA PHE A 204 -4.26 15.99 -0.27
C PHE A 204 -5.77 15.97 0.00
N LEU A 205 -6.29 14.91 0.66
CA LEU A 205 -7.70 14.84 1.09
C LEU A 205 -8.00 15.93 2.12
N GLY A 206 -7.12 16.12 3.12
CA GLY A 206 -7.27 17.19 4.09
C GLY A 206 -7.22 18.59 3.47
N THR A 207 -6.34 18.80 2.47
CA THR A 207 -6.25 20.07 1.73
C THR A 207 -7.57 20.40 1.02
N LEU A 208 -8.26 19.41 0.46
CA LEU A 208 -9.52 19.60 -0.26
C LEU A 208 -10.74 19.73 0.66
N THR A 209 -10.72 19.06 1.80
CA THR A 209 -11.91 18.96 2.69
C THR A 209 -11.83 19.80 3.94
N GLY A 210 -10.67 20.41 4.24
CA GLY A 210 -10.43 21.10 5.50
C GLY A 210 -10.15 20.16 6.68
N ALA A 211 -10.13 18.82 6.49
CA ALA A 211 -9.89 17.85 7.54
C ALA A 211 -8.42 17.87 8.02
N SER A 212 -8.20 18.33 9.25
CA SER A 212 -6.85 18.51 9.82
C SER A 212 -6.25 17.19 10.30
N SER A 213 -7.03 16.40 11.04
CA SER A 213 -6.61 15.07 11.53
C SER A 213 -6.67 14.00 10.44
N PRO A 214 -5.74 13.04 10.42
CA PRO A 214 -5.82 11.90 9.50
C PRO A 214 -7.14 11.11 9.59
N VAL A 215 -7.68 10.90 10.79
CA VAL A 215 -8.93 10.15 11.00
C VAL A 215 -10.14 10.89 10.40
N ASP A 216 -10.17 12.23 10.49
CA ASP A 216 -11.24 13.04 9.90
C ASP A 216 -11.33 12.93 8.37
N ARG A 217 -10.31 12.34 7.72
CA ARG A 217 -10.25 12.11 6.27
C ARG A 217 -10.86 10.77 5.85
N ASP A 218 -11.44 9.99 6.75
CA ASP A 218 -11.97 8.66 6.42
C ASP A 218 -13.17 8.74 5.48
N LEU A 219 -14.06 9.71 5.64
CA LEU A 219 -15.13 9.97 4.67
C LEU A 219 -14.57 10.30 3.27
N ALA A 220 -13.59 11.21 3.20
CA ALA A 220 -12.96 11.56 1.92
C ALA A 220 -12.20 10.36 1.31
N THR A 221 -11.64 9.49 2.15
CA THR A 221 -11.04 8.21 1.72
C THR A 221 -12.09 7.31 1.08
N ALA A 222 -13.25 7.11 1.72
CA ALA A 222 -14.33 6.27 1.20
C ALA A 222 -14.87 6.79 -0.14
N VAL A 223 -15.07 8.11 -0.27
CA VAL A 223 -15.45 8.75 -1.54
C VAL A 223 -14.38 8.51 -2.62
N THR A 224 -13.09 8.71 -2.28
CA THR A 224 -11.99 8.49 -3.23
C THR A 224 -11.88 7.00 -3.63
N THR A 225 -12.21 6.08 -2.74
CA THR A 225 -12.29 4.64 -3.02
C THR A 225 -13.37 4.34 -4.07
N ALA A 226 -14.58 4.89 -3.92
CA ALA A 226 -15.64 4.74 -4.92
C ALA A 226 -15.25 5.34 -6.29
N VAL A 227 -14.67 6.55 -6.30
CA VAL A 227 -14.17 7.19 -7.54
C VAL A 227 -13.05 6.35 -8.17
N GLY A 228 -12.12 5.84 -7.38
CA GLY A 228 -11.03 4.98 -7.85
C GLY A 228 -11.55 3.68 -8.48
N PHE A 229 -12.58 3.07 -7.89
CA PHE A 229 -13.25 1.88 -8.46
C PHE A 229 -13.86 2.18 -9.84
N LEU A 230 -14.57 3.29 -9.98
CA LEU A 230 -15.15 3.72 -11.25
C LEU A 230 -14.06 4.01 -12.31
N ASN A 231 -12.89 4.46 -11.88
CA ASN A 231 -11.74 4.71 -12.74
C ASN A 231 -10.83 3.48 -12.95
N GLY A 232 -11.24 2.30 -12.48
CA GLY A 232 -10.60 1.02 -12.81
C GLY A 232 -9.69 0.41 -11.75
N ALA A 233 -9.47 1.04 -10.60
CA ALA A 233 -8.76 0.39 -9.49
C ALA A 233 -9.54 -0.86 -9.01
N ARG A 234 -8.80 -1.88 -8.55
CA ARG A 234 -9.36 -3.15 -8.07
C ARG A 234 -8.95 -3.50 -6.65
N VAL A 235 -7.84 -2.95 -6.16
CA VAL A 235 -7.37 -3.10 -4.79
C VAL A 235 -7.33 -1.72 -4.13
N PHE A 236 -7.82 -1.63 -2.89
CA PHE A 236 -7.89 -0.38 -2.14
C PHE A 236 -7.18 -0.55 -0.80
N ARG A 237 -6.09 0.19 -0.61
CA ARG A 237 -5.30 0.15 0.61
C ARG A 237 -5.80 1.23 1.56
N VAL A 238 -6.48 0.82 2.65
CA VAL A 238 -7.26 1.72 3.51
C VAL A 238 -7.09 1.43 5.00
N HIS A 239 -7.24 2.46 5.86
CA HIS A 239 -7.26 2.32 7.32
C HIS A 239 -8.66 2.02 7.84
N ASP A 240 -9.70 2.71 7.31
CA ASP A 240 -11.10 2.43 7.62
C ASP A 240 -11.68 1.48 6.57
N VAL A 241 -11.65 0.19 6.92
CA VAL A 241 -12.14 -0.88 6.04
C VAL A 241 -13.66 -0.81 5.92
N ALA A 242 -14.37 -0.58 7.01
CA ALA A 242 -15.85 -0.64 7.03
C ALA A 242 -16.48 0.40 6.10
N SER A 243 -16.08 1.67 6.21
CA SER A 243 -16.59 2.75 5.36
C SER A 243 -16.17 2.57 3.90
N SER A 244 -14.94 2.11 3.64
CA SER A 244 -14.45 1.86 2.29
C SER A 244 -15.21 0.71 1.61
N ARG A 245 -15.52 -0.37 2.34
CA ARG A 245 -16.36 -1.48 1.85
C ARG A 245 -17.76 -1.03 1.47
N GLN A 246 -18.39 -0.19 2.30
CA GLN A 246 -19.72 0.37 1.98
C GLN A 246 -19.68 1.21 0.70
N ALA A 247 -18.67 2.07 0.56
CA ALA A 247 -18.49 2.90 -0.64
C ALA A 247 -18.30 2.04 -1.90
N LEU A 248 -17.50 0.97 -1.81
CA LEU A 248 -17.27 0.02 -2.91
C LEU A 248 -18.56 -0.74 -3.27
N ALA A 249 -19.29 -1.24 -2.27
CA ALA A 249 -20.51 -2.00 -2.50
C ALA A 249 -21.56 -1.14 -3.26
N LEU A 250 -21.70 0.12 -2.86
CA LEU A 250 -22.61 1.06 -3.53
C LEU A 250 -22.15 1.36 -4.96
N ALA A 251 -20.86 1.68 -5.15
CA ALA A 251 -20.31 1.96 -6.47
C ALA A 251 -20.46 0.76 -7.42
N ALA A 252 -20.17 -0.46 -6.94
CA ALA A 252 -20.33 -1.68 -7.71
C ALA A 252 -21.78 -1.95 -8.10
N ALA A 253 -22.74 -1.76 -7.18
CA ALA A 253 -24.16 -1.93 -7.45
C ALA A 253 -24.66 -0.95 -8.52
N ILE A 254 -24.22 0.32 -8.46
CA ILE A 254 -24.59 1.34 -9.46
C ILE A 254 -24.07 0.96 -10.86
N VAL A 255 -22.82 0.46 -10.96
CA VAL A 255 -22.24 0.03 -12.25
C VAL A 255 -22.93 -1.22 -12.79
N ALA A 256 -23.29 -2.16 -11.93
CA ALA A 256 -23.95 -3.41 -12.32
C ALA A 256 -25.42 -3.24 -12.75
N SER A 257 -26.03 -2.10 -12.43
CA SER A 257 -27.43 -1.80 -12.79
C SER A 257 -27.59 -1.24 -14.20
N GLN A 258 -26.51 -1.10 -14.98
CA GLN A 258 -26.51 -0.71 -16.39
C GLN A 258 -26.55 -1.94 -17.30
#